data_51c9a56b39208e7697dcb4b70978dfe0
#
_entry.id   51c9a56b39208e7697dcb4b70978dfe0
#
_cell.length_a   1.000
_cell.length_b   1.000
_cell.length_c   1.000
_cell.angle_alpha   90.00
_cell.angle_beta   90.00
_cell.angle_gamma   90.00
#
_symmetry.space_group_name_H-M   'P 1'
#
loop_
_entity.id
_entity.type
_entity.pdbx_description
1 polymer ?
#
loop_
_entity_poly.entity_id
_entity_poly.type
_entity_poly.pdbx_seq_one_letter_code
_entity_poly.pdbx_strand_id
1 'polypeptide(L)'
;MALSRVARVLILDSEAVSALAEKRKGMAERLAAAQQADHRVLIPAVVLAEVATGAQTDAAIWHVLGKIPTLELPQGVAMRAGALRTRAEKVRRKKRDLTVDAIVAATAVELAPSIVITADKPDLELLVDGFDVKISAV
;
A
#
# COMPACT_ATOMS: atom_id res chain seq x y z
N MET A 1 25.20 -10.99 19.00
CA MET A 1 24.07 -11.84 18.55
C MET A 1 23.24 -11.07 17.52
N ALA A 2 23.10 -11.63 16.35
CA ALA A 2 22.29 -11.00 15.33
C ALA A 2 20.80 -11.14 15.67
N LEU A 3 20.10 -10.03 15.75
CA LEU A 3 18.67 -10.05 15.86
C LEU A 3 18.10 -10.47 14.50
N SER A 4 17.31 -11.52 14.48
CA SER A 4 16.61 -11.91 13.25
C SER A 4 15.64 -10.79 12.87
N ARG A 5 15.77 -10.27 11.66
CA ARG A 5 14.82 -9.30 11.12
C ARG A 5 13.61 -10.06 10.61
N VAL A 6 12.45 -9.65 11.07
CA VAL A 6 11.22 -10.19 10.52
C VAL A 6 11.05 -9.65 9.10
N ALA A 7 10.95 -10.55 8.12
CA ALA A 7 10.63 -10.16 6.75
C ALA A 7 9.22 -9.57 6.73
N ARG A 8 9.07 -8.40 6.11
CA ARG A 8 7.80 -7.70 6.01
C ARG A 8 7.30 -7.70 4.58
N VAL A 9 6.00 -7.55 4.43
CA VAL A 9 5.40 -7.28 3.13
C VAL A 9 5.32 -5.77 2.97
N LEU A 10 5.86 -5.26 1.88
CA LEU A 10 5.81 -3.84 1.53
C LEU A 10 4.69 -3.63 0.53
N ILE A 11 3.72 -2.80 0.89
CA ILE A 11 2.53 -2.53 0.07
C ILE A 11 2.61 -1.11 -0.44
N LEU A 12 2.51 -0.97 -1.76
CA LEU A 12 2.59 0.32 -2.42
C LEU A 12 1.19 0.88 -2.67
N ASP A 13 0.90 2.04 -2.10
CA ASP A 13 -0.30 2.81 -2.42
C ASP A 13 -0.09 3.60 -3.72
N SER A 14 -1.11 4.27 -4.19
CA SER A 14 -1.14 4.93 -5.51
C SER A 14 0.02 5.89 -5.74
N GLU A 15 0.33 6.75 -4.77
CA GLU A 15 1.41 7.72 -4.91
C GLU A 15 2.79 7.04 -5.00
N ALA A 16 2.98 5.92 -4.32
CA ALA A 16 4.22 5.15 -4.42
C ALA A 16 4.37 4.53 -5.82
N VAL A 17 3.29 4.00 -6.39
CA VAL A 17 3.29 3.47 -7.76
C VAL A 17 3.60 4.59 -8.76
N SER A 18 2.95 5.74 -8.60
CA SER A 18 3.20 6.90 -9.46
C SER A 18 4.65 7.38 -9.35
N ALA A 19 5.20 7.41 -8.15
CA ALA A 19 6.60 7.81 -7.94
C ALA A 19 7.58 6.87 -8.67
N LEU A 20 7.30 5.57 -8.67
CA LEU A 20 8.12 4.61 -9.43
C LEU A 20 7.97 4.81 -10.93
N ALA A 21 6.73 4.94 -11.41
CA ALA A 21 6.46 5.11 -12.84
C ALA A 21 7.08 6.39 -13.38
N GLU A 22 7.05 7.46 -12.60
CA GLU A 22 7.64 8.76 -12.95
C GLU A 22 9.14 8.85 -12.64
N LYS A 23 9.72 7.80 -12.10
CA LYS A 23 11.14 7.72 -11.70
C LYS A 23 11.55 8.84 -10.74
N ARG A 24 10.67 9.17 -9.79
CA ARG A 24 10.98 10.15 -8.74
C ARG A 24 12.13 9.64 -7.88
N LYS A 25 13.00 10.56 -7.47
CA LYS A 25 14.19 10.24 -6.68
C LYS A 25 13.82 9.56 -5.36
N GLY A 26 14.52 8.50 -5.03
CA GLY A 26 14.48 7.82 -3.74
C GLY A 26 13.62 6.56 -3.70
N MET A 27 12.58 6.45 -4.52
CA MET A 27 11.67 5.31 -4.43
C MET A 27 12.31 4.00 -4.89
N ALA A 28 13.04 4.01 -6.01
CA ALA A 28 13.72 2.83 -6.52
C ALA A 28 14.76 2.31 -5.50
N GLU A 29 15.46 3.20 -4.83
CA GLU A 29 16.44 2.89 -3.80
C GLU A 29 15.77 2.26 -2.56
N ARG A 30 14.60 2.78 -2.16
CA ARG A 30 13.81 2.20 -1.06
C ARG A 30 13.38 0.77 -1.37
N LEU A 31 12.95 0.52 -2.61
CA LEU A 31 12.56 -0.83 -3.03
C LEU A 31 13.75 -1.79 -3.09
N ALA A 32 14.88 -1.32 -3.61
CA ALA A 32 16.10 -2.13 -3.63
C ALA A 32 16.52 -2.52 -2.21
N ALA A 33 16.47 -1.57 -1.28
CA ALA A 33 16.79 -1.83 0.13
C ALA A 33 15.81 -2.84 0.76
N ALA A 34 14.52 -2.73 0.44
CA ALA A 34 13.50 -3.65 0.93
C ALA A 34 13.76 -5.07 0.41
N GLN A 35 14.08 -5.22 -0.87
CA GLN A 35 14.39 -6.51 -1.48
C GLN A 35 15.64 -7.13 -0.89
N GLN A 36 16.67 -6.33 -0.60
CA GLN A 36 17.89 -6.80 0.06
C GLN A 36 17.63 -7.25 1.50
N ALA A 37 16.61 -6.71 2.15
CA ALA A 37 16.17 -7.12 3.49
C ALA A 37 15.15 -8.27 3.44
N ASP A 38 14.98 -8.91 2.29
CA ASP A 38 14.04 -10.01 2.05
C ASP A 38 12.57 -9.63 2.25
N HIS A 39 12.23 -8.35 2.12
CA HIS A 39 10.85 -7.91 2.11
C HIS A 39 10.21 -8.19 0.75
N ARG A 40 8.96 -8.65 0.78
CA ARG A 40 8.16 -8.78 -0.44
C ARG A 40 7.51 -7.45 -0.76
N VAL A 41 7.52 -7.07 -2.03
CA VAL A 41 6.89 -5.82 -2.51
C VAL A 41 5.67 -6.18 -3.34
N LEU A 42 4.52 -5.61 -3.02
CA LEU A 42 3.24 -5.92 -3.65
C LEU A 42 2.44 -4.65 -3.93
N ILE A 43 1.61 -4.70 -4.96
CA ILE A 43 0.68 -3.61 -5.30
C ILE A 43 -0.75 -4.17 -5.24
N PRO A 44 -1.63 -3.64 -4.37
CA PRO A 44 -3.04 -4.02 -4.40
C PRO A 44 -3.69 -3.62 -5.73
N ALA A 45 -4.49 -4.52 -6.30
CA ALA A 45 -5.13 -4.25 -7.60
C ALA A 45 -5.98 -2.98 -7.61
N VAL A 46 -6.63 -2.65 -6.50
CA VAL A 46 -7.45 -1.43 -6.39
C VAL A 46 -6.63 -0.15 -6.61
N VAL A 47 -5.36 -0.16 -6.25
CA VAL A 47 -4.45 0.98 -6.44
C VAL A 47 -4.28 1.29 -7.93
N LEU A 48 -4.30 0.27 -8.79
CA LEU A 48 -4.17 0.46 -10.23
C LEU A 48 -5.33 1.26 -10.81
N ALA A 49 -6.53 1.12 -10.24
CA ALA A 49 -7.70 1.90 -10.66
C ALA A 49 -7.54 3.40 -10.38
N GLU A 50 -6.70 3.75 -9.41
CA GLU A 50 -6.42 5.16 -9.10
C GLU A 50 -5.34 5.77 -10.00
N VAL A 51 -4.38 4.96 -10.46
CA VAL A 51 -3.21 5.48 -11.21
C VAL A 51 -3.35 5.32 -12.72
N ALA A 52 -4.09 4.32 -13.19
CA ALA A 52 -4.27 4.08 -14.61
C ALA A 52 -5.23 5.10 -15.24
N THR A 53 -4.93 5.55 -16.45
CA THR A 53 -5.73 6.56 -17.15
C THR A 53 -6.25 6.07 -18.50
N GLY A 54 -5.77 4.92 -18.98
CA GLY A 54 -6.06 4.45 -20.35
C GLY A 54 -5.21 5.13 -21.42
N ALA A 55 -4.34 6.06 -21.03
CA ALA A 55 -3.48 6.79 -21.96
C ALA A 55 -2.16 6.08 -22.19
N GLN A 56 -1.39 6.54 -23.17
CA GLN A 56 -0.04 5.99 -23.43
C GLN A 56 0.91 6.12 -22.25
N THR A 57 0.68 7.12 -21.37
CA THR A 57 1.44 7.29 -20.13
C THR A 57 1.33 6.08 -19.20
N ASP A 58 0.31 5.25 -19.35
CA ASP A 58 0.18 4.01 -18.59
C ASP A 58 1.29 3.00 -18.92
N ALA A 59 2.04 3.18 -20.02
CA ALA A 59 3.18 2.32 -20.34
C ALA A 59 4.21 2.29 -19.21
N ALA A 60 4.44 3.41 -18.52
CA ALA A 60 5.34 3.48 -17.37
C ALA A 60 4.82 2.64 -16.19
N ILE A 61 3.51 2.62 -15.99
CA ILE A 61 2.87 1.79 -14.98
C ILE A 61 3.01 0.32 -15.32
N TRP A 62 2.75 -0.07 -16.58
CA TRP A 62 2.94 -1.45 -17.04
C TRP A 62 4.37 -1.92 -16.83
N HIS A 63 5.34 -1.04 -17.04
CA HIS A 63 6.75 -1.36 -16.77
C HIS A 63 6.99 -1.70 -15.31
N VAL A 64 6.41 -0.93 -14.39
CA VAL A 64 6.47 -1.21 -12.93
C VAL A 64 5.83 -2.57 -12.63
N LEU A 65 4.67 -2.85 -13.22
CA LEU A 65 3.94 -4.10 -12.99
C LEU A 65 4.67 -5.34 -13.53
N GLY A 66 5.58 -5.16 -14.48
CA GLY A 66 6.44 -6.25 -14.94
C GLY A 66 7.44 -6.72 -13.89
N LYS A 67 7.68 -5.92 -12.84
CA LYS A 67 8.67 -6.19 -11.79
C LYS A 67 8.05 -6.43 -10.42
N ILE A 68 6.84 -5.93 -10.18
CA ILE A 68 6.19 -5.98 -8.87
C ILE A 68 4.84 -6.66 -9.02
N PRO A 69 4.60 -7.76 -8.26
CA PRO A 69 3.32 -8.48 -8.33
C PRO A 69 2.14 -7.63 -7.87
N THR A 70 1.01 -7.86 -8.52
CA THR A 70 -0.27 -7.26 -8.15
C THR A 70 -1.08 -8.27 -7.32
N LEU A 71 -1.69 -7.80 -6.24
CA LEU A 71 -2.59 -8.60 -5.41
C LEU A 71 -4.04 -8.32 -5.76
N GLU A 72 -4.78 -9.37 -6.04
CA GLU A 72 -6.24 -9.30 -6.17
C GLU A 72 -6.88 -9.06 -4.80
N LEU A 73 -8.14 -8.61 -4.82
CA LEU A 73 -8.90 -8.32 -3.61
C LEU A 73 -9.81 -9.52 -3.26
N PRO A 74 -9.44 -10.34 -2.26
CA PRO A 74 -10.32 -11.42 -1.80
C PRO A 74 -11.55 -10.88 -1.07
N GLN A 75 -12.63 -11.65 -1.10
CA GLN A 75 -13.88 -11.31 -0.44
C GLN A 75 -13.70 -10.95 1.04
N GLY A 76 -12.95 -11.76 1.79
CA GLY A 76 -12.73 -11.53 3.21
C GLY A 76 -11.98 -10.22 3.50
N VAL A 77 -11.02 -9.87 2.66
CA VAL A 77 -10.28 -8.61 2.77
C VAL A 77 -11.20 -7.42 2.47
N ALA A 78 -12.06 -7.55 1.46
CA ALA A 78 -13.04 -6.51 1.14
C ALA A 78 -14.01 -6.26 2.31
N MET A 79 -14.48 -7.33 2.95
CA MET A 79 -15.36 -7.22 4.12
C MET A 79 -14.63 -6.55 5.30
N ARG A 80 -13.38 -6.92 5.55
CA ARG A 80 -12.56 -6.27 6.58
C ARG A 80 -12.37 -4.79 6.28
N ALA A 81 -12.14 -4.43 5.04
CA ALA A 81 -11.99 -3.03 4.63
C ALA A 81 -13.21 -2.20 5.03
N GLY A 82 -14.41 -2.72 4.81
CA GLY A 82 -15.64 -2.07 5.24
C GLY A 82 -15.70 -1.86 6.75
N ALA A 83 -15.29 -2.86 7.54
CA ALA A 83 -15.25 -2.75 9.00
C ALA A 83 -14.23 -1.71 9.47
N LEU A 84 -13.03 -1.70 8.89
CA LEU A 84 -11.99 -0.71 9.23
C LEU A 84 -12.44 0.71 8.87
N ARG A 85 -13.06 0.88 7.70
CA ARG A 85 -13.61 2.17 7.27
C ARG A 85 -14.65 2.69 8.26
N THR A 86 -15.61 1.85 8.62
CA THR A 86 -16.69 2.22 9.56
C THR A 86 -16.10 2.64 10.91
N ARG A 87 -15.11 1.92 11.41
CA ARG A 87 -14.43 2.25 12.66
C ARG A 87 -13.73 3.62 12.56
N ALA A 88 -13.01 3.85 11.47
CA ALA A 88 -12.28 5.10 11.26
C ALA A 88 -13.20 6.30 11.13
N GLU A 89 -14.34 6.14 10.45
CA GLU A 89 -15.32 7.21 10.24
C GLU A 89 -15.94 7.72 11.56
N LYS A 90 -15.96 6.90 12.60
CA LYS A 90 -16.49 7.30 13.91
C LYS A 90 -15.62 8.33 14.63
N VAL A 91 -14.33 8.38 14.33
CA VAL A 91 -13.37 9.28 14.99
C VAL A 91 -12.84 10.36 14.06
N ARG A 92 -13.03 10.19 12.78
CA ARG A 92 -12.53 11.12 11.77
C ARG A 92 -13.48 12.26 11.54
N ARG A 93 -12.96 13.49 11.54
CA ARG A 93 -13.75 14.70 11.35
C ARG A 93 -13.93 15.13 9.90
N LYS A 94 -13.01 14.71 9.00
CA LYS A 94 -13.05 15.07 7.58
C LYS A 94 -13.93 14.11 6.81
N LYS A 95 -14.81 14.65 5.96
CA LYS A 95 -15.67 13.85 5.09
C LYS A 95 -14.96 13.56 3.76
N ARG A 96 -14.13 12.56 3.76
CA ARG A 96 -13.50 12.02 2.54
C ARG A 96 -13.82 10.54 2.49
N ASP A 97 -14.09 10.02 1.30
CA ASP A 97 -14.28 8.59 1.12
C ASP A 97 -12.97 7.84 1.40
N LEU A 98 -13.01 6.92 2.34
CA LEU A 98 -11.87 6.11 2.76
C LEU A 98 -11.90 4.71 2.15
N THR A 99 -12.78 4.41 1.20
CA THR A 99 -12.96 3.04 0.71
C THR A 99 -11.69 2.45 0.13
N VAL A 100 -10.98 3.17 -0.74
CA VAL A 100 -9.73 2.67 -1.32
C VAL A 100 -8.65 2.55 -0.26
N ASP A 101 -8.48 3.57 0.58
CA ASP A 101 -7.52 3.53 1.68
C ASP A 101 -7.81 2.35 2.63
N ALA A 102 -9.08 2.08 2.90
CA ALA A 102 -9.50 0.96 3.75
C ALA A 102 -9.17 -0.39 3.10
N ILE A 103 -9.27 -0.52 1.79
CA ILE A 103 -8.88 -1.74 1.08
C ILE A 103 -7.37 -1.96 1.18
N VAL A 104 -6.58 -0.91 1.00
CA VAL A 104 -5.12 -0.97 1.18
C VAL A 104 -4.78 -1.35 2.62
N ALA A 105 -5.44 -0.72 3.59
CA ALA A 105 -5.25 -1.01 5.01
C ALA A 105 -5.60 -2.47 5.35
N ALA A 106 -6.74 -2.96 4.88
CA ALA A 106 -7.17 -4.33 5.12
C ALA A 106 -6.21 -5.36 4.50
N THR A 107 -5.69 -5.07 3.31
CA THR A 107 -4.65 -5.89 2.68
C THR A 107 -3.41 -5.94 3.56
N ALA A 108 -2.97 -4.80 4.08
CA ALA A 108 -1.81 -4.72 4.96
C ALA A 108 -2.02 -5.48 6.28
N VAL A 109 -3.21 -5.39 6.87
CA VAL A 109 -3.57 -6.15 8.08
C VAL A 109 -3.52 -7.64 7.81
N GLU A 110 -4.07 -8.09 6.68
CA GLU A 110 -4.05 -9.51 6.30
C GLU A 110 -2.63 -10.05 6.13
N LEU A 111 -1.73 -9.22 5.62
CA LEU A 111 -0.34 -9.58 5.34
C LEU A 111 0.63 -9.14 6.43
N ALA A 112 0.13 -8.78 7.61
CA ALA A 112 0.99 -8.35 8.71
C ALA A 112 2.02 -9.45 9.09
N PRO A 113 3.25 -9.10 9.48
CA PRO A 113 3.79 -7.75 9.60
C PRO A 113 4.02 -7.09 8.23
N SER A 114 3.52 -5.88 8.06
CA SER A 114 3.59 -5.21 6.77
C SER A 114 3.93 -3.72 6.92
N ILE A 115 4.29 -3.11 5.79
CA ILE A 115 4.58 -1.68 5.70
C ILE A 115 3.79 -1.15 4.50
N VAL A 116 3.05 -0.07 4.67
CA VAL A 116 2.39 0.63 3.57
C VAL A 116 3.13 1.92 3.26
N ILE A 117 3.48 2.13 2.00
CA ILE A 117 4.05 3.40 1.53
C ILE A 117 2.93 4.20 0.88
N THR A 118 2.62 5.36 1.43
CA THR A 118 1.44 6.14 1.06
C THR A 118 1.68 7.65 1.19
N ALA A 119 0.92 8.44 0.44
CA ALA A 119 0.83 9.88 0.64
C ALA A 119 -0.19 10.26 1.71
N ASP A 120 -1.06 9.33 2.10
CA ASP A 120 -2.17 9.56 3.06
C ASP A 120 -1.86 8.95 4.43
N LYS A 121 -0.68 9.24 4.96
CA LYS A 121 -0.18 8.62 6.19
C LYS A 121 -1.16 8.71 7.38
N PRO A 122 -1.75 9.87 7.71
CA PRO A 122 -2.66 9.95 8.86
C PRO A 122 -3.89 9.05 8.71
N ASP A 123 -4.47 8.98 7.52
CA ASP A 123 -5.65 8.15 7.26
C ASP A 123 -5.31 6.67 7.37
N LEU A 124 -4.19 6.26 6.80
CA LEU A 124 -3.75 4.87 6.88
C LEU A 124 -3.40 4.47 8.32
N GLU A 125 -2.73 5.34 9.08
CA GLU A 125 -2.43 5.08 10.49
C GLU A 125 -3.71 4.86 11.30
N LEU A 126 -4.74 5.65 11.04
CA LEU A 126 -6.04 5.50 11.69
C LEU A 126 -6.68 4.16 11.33
N LEU A 127 -6.67 3.80 10.05
CA LEU A 127 -7.31 2.57 9.57
C LEU A 127 -6.64 1.30 10.10
N VAL A 128 -5.32 1.30 10.30
CA VAL A 128 -4.57 0.13 10.78
C VAL A 128 -4.31 0.14 12.27
N ASP A 129 -4.88 1.07 13.01
CA ASP A 129 -4.66 1.21 14.44
C ASP A 129 -4.92 -0.11 15.17
N GLY A 130 -3.96 -0.54 16.00
CA GLY A 130 -4.02 -1.79 16.72
C GLY A 130 -3.47 -3.01 15.99
N PHE A 131 -3.00 -2.86 14.75
CA PHE A 131 -2.43 -3.96 13.97
C PHE A 131 -0.93 -3.76 13.73
N ASP A 132 -0.21 -4.85 13.45
CA ASP A 132 1.24 -4.79 13.16
C ASP A 132 1.48 -4.35 11.71
N VAL A 133 1.12 -3.11 11.44
CA VAL A 133 1.31 -2.45 10.14
C VAL A 133 1.99 -1.11 10.39
N LYS A 134 3.11 -0.89 9.71
CA LYS A 134 3.81 0.40 9.72
C LYS A 134 3.38 1.22 8.51
N ILE A 135 3.20 2.51 8.71
CA ILE A 135 2.86 3.43 7.63
C ILE A 135 4.06 4.34 7.39
N SER A 136 4.47 4.41 6.14
CA SER A 136 5.63 5.22 5.73
C SER A 136 5.20 6.18 4.62
N ALA A 137 5.62 7.43 4.72
CA ALA A 137 5.35 8.43 3.68
C ALA A 137 6.16 8.13 2.41
N VAL A 138 5.57 8.49 1.28
CA VAL A 138 6.25 8.42 -0.02
C VAL A 138 7.48 9.33 -0.04
#